data_57d77ef2bf891b2b0fd18b6e3f59359d
#
_entry.id   57d77ef2bf891b2b0fd18b6e3f59359d
#
_cell.length_a   1.000
_cell.length_b   1.000
_cell.length_c   1.000
_cell.angle_alpha   90.00
_cell.angle_beta   90.00
_cell.angle_gamma   90.00
#
_symmetry.space_group_name_H-M   'P 1'
#
loop_
_entity.id
_entity.type
_entity.pdbx_description
1 polymer ?
#
loop_
_entity_poly.entity_id
_entity_poly.type
_entity_poly.pdbx_seq_one_letter_code
_entity_poly.pdbx_strand_id
1 'polypeptide(L)'
;PKDRTGKHILVPGSGLGRLAFEFARLGYATQGNEFSYFMLIPAHFVLNCTHRVHQHTLFPYIHSSSNWRSASDMLHSVTIPDVLPASLDPHVDFSMAAGEFVEVYAKAEERGSWDVVATCYFIDTAKNVLRYLEVINHVLPVGGWWVNVGPLLWHFEQDRIPSVELTLDELLSLLAHCGFELEEQRTLSPQTYTGVPHSMLAHHYVPEFWVCRKVRHHSMAPSV
;
A
#
# COMPACT_ATOMS: atom_id res chain seq x y z
N PRO A 1 0.42 20.91 -9.67
CA PRO A 1 -0.06 22.10 -8.92
C PRO A 1 1.07 22.58 -8.04
N LYS A 2 1.23 23.90 -7.89
CA LYS A 2 2.28 24.47 -7.02
C LYS A 2 1.93 24.36 -5.54
N ASP A 3 0.65 24.23 -5.22
CA ASP A 3 0.15 23.98 -3.88
C ASP A 3 -0.34 22.53 -3.77
N ARG A 4 0.30 21.74 -2.91
CA ARG A 4 0.03 20.32 -2.65
C ARG A 4 -0.63 20.09 -1.28
N THR A 5 -0.58 21.07 -0.39
CA THR A 5 -1.05 20.93 1.01
C THR A 5 -2.56 20.71 1.12
N GLY A 6 -3.32 21.17 0.13
CA GLY A 6 -4.77 20.94 0.04
C GLY A 6 -5.16 19.65 -0.68
N LYS A 7 -4.21 18.74 -0.96
CA LYS A 7 -4.48 17.46 -1.62
C LYS A 7 -4.26 16.30 -0.67
N HIS A 8 -5.29 15.49 -0.49
CA HIS A 8 -5.34 14.40 0.46
C HIS A 8 -5.09 13.06 -0.24
N ILE A 9 -4.08 12.33 0.22
CA ILE A 9 -3.72 11.02 -0.32
C ILE A 9 -3.93 9.93 0.74
N LEU A 10 -4.70 8.92 0.39
CA LEU A 10 -4.85 7.70 1.19
C LEU A 10 -3.97 6.59 0.63
N VAL A 11 -3.20 5.95 1.52
CA VAL A 11 -2.33 4.82 1.20
C VAL A 11 -2.77 3.60 2.02
N PRO A 12 -3.72 2.78 1.52
CA PRO A 12 -4.13 1.56 2.23
C PRO A 12 -3.07 0.47 2.10
N GLY A 13 -2.95 -0.39 3.12
CA GLY A 13 -1.90 -1.41 3.20
C GLY A 13 -0.50 -0.80 3.28
N SER A 14 -0.36 0.29 4.04
CA SER A 14 0.87 1.10 4.03
C SER A 14 2.08 0.43 4.71
N GLY A 15 1.91 -0.73 5.34
CA GLY A 15 2.97 -1.46 6.01
C GLY A 15 3.68 -0.61 7.07
N LEU A 16 4.97 -0.37 6.90
CA LEU A 16 5.75 0.49 7.80
C LEU A 16 5.57 2.00 7.55
N GLY A 17 4.69 2.39 6.61
CA GLY A 17 4.36 3.78 6.33
C GLY A 17 5.29 4.49 5.34
N ARG A 18 6.25 3.78 4.70
CA ARG A 18 7.25 4.42 3.83
C ARG A 18 6.63 5.16 2.65
N LEU A 19 5.71 4.54 1.92
CA LEU A 19 5.10 5.18 0.75
C LEU A 19 4.28 6.41 1.15
N ALA A 20 3.49 6.31 2.23
CA ALA A 20 2.74 7.42 2.76
C ALA A 20 3.66 8.58 3.21
N PHE A 21 4.76 8.26 3.86
CA PHE A 21 5.78 9.24 4.25
C PHE A 21 6.41 9.95 3.04
N GLU A 22 6.69 9.25 1.95
CA GLU A 22 7.26 9.87 0.74
C GLU A 22 6.26 10.84 0.07
N PHE A 23 4.96 10.54 0.08
CA PHE A 23 3.95 11.51 -0.36
C PHE A 23 3.90 12.75 0.55
N ALA A 24 3.98 12.54 1.87
CA ALA A 24 4.05 13.64 2.82
C ALA A 24 5.29 14.52 2.60
N ARG A 25 6.46 13.93 2.33
CA ARG A 25 7.68 14.66 1.96
C ARG A 25 7.52 15.50 0.69
N LEU A 26 6.65 15.11 -0.21
CA LEU A 26 6.30 15.88 -1.40
C LEU A 26 5.30 17.01 -1.10
N GLY A 27 4.85 17.15 0.16
CA GLY A 27 3.94 18.22 0.61
C GLY A 27 2.44 17.88 0.49
N TYR A 28 2.07 16.61 0.33
CA TYR A 28 0.67 16.17 0.33
C TYR A 28 0.20 15.85 1.75
N ALA A 29 -1.04 16.21 2.08
CA ALA A 29 -1.71 15.68 3.25
C ALA A 29 -1.93 14.16 3.05
N THR A 30 -1.33 13.32 3.90
CA THR A 30 -1.28 11.88 3.63
C THR A 30 -1.63 11.05 4.85
N GLN A 31 -2.47 10.05 4.65
CA GLN A 31 -2.72 9.02 5.65
C GLN A 31 -2.35 7.64 5.12
N GLY A 32 -1.54 6.92 5.88
CA GLY A 32 -1.35 5.49 5.72
C GLY A 32 -2.41 4.72 6.51
N ASN A 33 -2.92 3.63 5.95
CA ASN A 33 -3.79 2.70 6.69
C ASN A 33 -3.14 1.32 6.72
N GLU A 34 -3.18 0.68 7.88
CA GLU A 34 -2.62 -0.66 8.07
C GLU A 34 -3.46 -1.44 9.09
N PHE A 35 -3.65 -2.72 8.82
CA PHE A 35 -4.43 -3.63 9.65
C PHE A 35 -3.56 -4.47 10.58
N SER A 36 -2.39 -4.89 10.10
CA SER A 36 -1.54 -5.86 10.78
C SER A 36 -0.76 -5.22 11.94
N TYR A 37 -0.94 -5.74 13.16
CA TYR A 37 -0.10 -5.35 14.30
C TYR A 37 1.38 -5.65 14.10
N PHE A 38 1.73 -6.67 13.29
CA PHE A 38 3.12 -6.96 12.92
C PHE A 38 3.76 -5.84 12.09
N MET A 39 2.94 -5.03 11.41
CA MET A 39 3.40 -3.85 10.69
C MET A 39 3.22 -2.57 11.52
N LEU A 40 2.11 -2.42 12.24
CA LEU A 40 1.81 -1.21 13.03
C LEU A 40 2.83 -0.96 14.16
N ILE A 41 3.25 -2.01 14.87
CA ILE A 41 4.21 -1.86 15.97
C ILE A 41 5.58 -1.37 15.45
N PRO A 42 6.23 -2.00 14.46
CA PRO A 42 7.48 -1.48 13.92
C PRO A 42 7.30 -0.15 13.16
N ALA A 43 6.13 0.10 12.53
CA ALA A 43 5.84 1.40 11.95
C ALA A 43 5.85 2.50 13.02
N HIS A 44 5.15 2.29 14.13
CA HIS A 44 5.17 3.21 15.27
C HIS A 44 6.58 3.45 15.79
N PHE A 45 7.38 2.38 15.93
CA PHE A 45 8.76 2.50 16.39
C PHE A 45 9.61 3.35 15.42
N VAL A 46 9.56 3.07 14.13
CA VAL A 46 10.36 3.81 13.14
C VAL A 46 9.89 5.26 13.04
N LEU A 47 8.57 5.50 12.99
CA LEU A 47 8.01 6.83 12.79
C LEU A 47 8.16 7.74 14.01
N ASN A 48 8.08 7.19 15.23
CA ASN A 48 7.95 8.00 16.44
C ASN A 48 9.08 7.83 17.45
N CYS A 49 9.90 6.75 17.38
CA CYS A 49 10.90 6.43 18.40
C CYS A 49 12.33 6.51 17.87
N THR A 50 12.54 6.95 16.63
CA THR A 50 13.88 7.12 16.05
C THR A 50 14.26 8.61 15.99
N HIS A 51 15.53 8.92 16.29
CA HIS A 51 16.00 10.30 16.43
C HIS A 51 17.18 10.64 15.49
N ARG A 52 17.73 9.63 14.82
CA ARG A 52 18.79 9.79 13.81
C ARG A 52 18.72 8.67 12.79
N VAL A 53 19.21 8.92 11.59
CA VAL A 53 19.41 7.89 10.57
C VAL A 53 20.41 6.84 11.05
N HIS A 54 20.22 5.60 10.62
CA HIS A 54 21.08 4.46 10.97
C HIS A 54 21.23 4.23 12.48
N GLN A 55 20.19 4.54 13.26
CA GLN A 55 20.23 4.48 14.72
C GLN A 55 20.34 3.04 15.26
N HIS A 56 19.70 2.09 14.58
CA HIS A 56 19.62 0.70 15.01
C HIS A 56 20.17 -0.22 13.94
N THR A 57 20.90 -1.25 14.37
CA THR A 57 21.41 -2.30 13.49
C THR A 57 20.58 -3.57 13.67
N LEU A 58 20.09 -4.13 12.57
CA LEU A 58 19.32 -5.36 12.53
C LEU A 58 20.08 -6.42 11.72
N PHE A 59 19.80 -7.69 12.02
CA PHE A 59 20.33 -8.86 11.31
C PHE A 59 19.15 -9.69 10.80
N PRO A 60 18.45 -9.23 9.74
CA PRO A 60 17.16 -9.80 9.35
C PRO A 60 17.24 -11.21 8.79
N TYR A 61 18.43 -11.70 8.46
CA TYR A 61 18.63 -12.98 7.78
C TYR A 61 19.14 -14.10 8.68
N ILE A 62 19.43 -13.82 9.95
CA ILE A 62 20.08 -14.77 10.87
C ILE A 62 19.20 -15.98 11.26
N HIS A 63 17.89 -15.90 11.04
CA HIS A 63 16.92 -16.91 11.49
C HIS A 63 16.83 -18.16 10.63
N SER A 64 17.47 -18.20 9.44
CA SER A 64 17.45 -19.35 8.55
C SER A 64 18.78 -19.52 7.82
N SER A 65 19.25 -20.74 7.67
CA SER A 65 20.44 -21.08 6.87
C SER A 65 20.13 -21.50 5.43
N SER A 66 18.84 -21.54 5.05
CA SER A 66 18.42 -21.97 3.72
C SER A 66 18.79 -20.95 2.65
N ASN A 67 19.29 -21.43 1.51
CA ASN A 67 19.63 -20.64 0.33
C ASN A 67 20.77 -19.62 0.51
N TRP A 68 21.62 -19.76 1.54
CA TRP A 68 22.79 -18.91 1.70
C TRP A 68 24.04 -19.54 1.11
N ARG A 69 24.91 -18.73 0.53
CA ARG A 69 26.20 -19.16 -0.01
C ARG A 69 27.27 -19.26 1.05
N SER A 70 27.18 -18.42 2.07
CA SER A 70 28.13 -18.39 3.20
C SER A 70 27.45 -18.03 4.50
N ALA A 71 28.06 -18.41 5.63
CA ALA A 71 27.60 -17.98 6.95
C ALA A 71 27.69 -16.45 7.15
N SER A 72 28.63 -15.79 6.48
CA SER A 72 28.76 -14.34 6.55
C SER A 72 27.60 -13.61 5.87
N ASP A 73 26.96 -14.21 4.85
CA ASP A 73 25.79 -13.63 4.21
C ASP A 73 24.58 -13.58 5.17
N MET A 74 24.43 -14.59 6.05
CA MET A 74 23.40 -14.60 7.09
C MET A 74 23.59 -13.50 8.13
N LEU A 75 24.84 -13.08 8.34
CA LEU A 75 25.20 -12.03 9.30
C LEU A 75 25.19 -10.63 8.66
N HIS A 76 24.72 -10.51 7.43
CA HIS A 76 24.58 -9.21 6.80
C HIS A 76 23.63 -8.32 7.63
N SER A 77 24.13 -7.15 8.02
CA SER A 77 23.38 -6.20 8.83
C SER A 77 22.69 -5.14 7.97
N VAL A 78 21.55 -4.68 8.44
CA VAL A 78 20.81 -3.54 7.88
C VAL A 78 20.63 -2.50 8.98
N THR A 79 20.80 -1.25 8.66
CA THR A 79 20.60 -0.15 9.62
C THR A 79 19.32 0.61 9.33
N ILE A 80 18.61 1.00 10.39
CA ILE A 80 17.35 1.73 10.33
C ILE A 80 17.33 2.91 11.31
N PRO A 81 16.52 3.97 11.04
CA PRO A 81 15.89 4.28 9.76
C PRO A 81 16.92 4.75 8.74
N ASP A 82 16.64 4.61 7.44
CA ASP A 82 17.46 5.17 6.35
C ASP A 82 17.15 6.64 6.10
N VAL A 83 15.96 7.08 6.46
CA VAL A 83 15.51 8.47 6.46
C VAL A 83 14.83 8.78 7.77
N LEU A 84 15.09 9.97 8.33
CA LEU A 84 14.55 10.37 9.62
C LEU A 84 13.10 10.87 9.46
N PRO A 85 12.08 10.20 10.04
CA PRO A 85 10.69 10.66 9.93
C PRO A 85 10.47 12.05 10.53
N ALA A 86 11.16 12.39 11.61
CA ALA A 86 11.10 13.71 12.25
C ALA A 86 11.66 14.86 11.37
N SER A 87 12.24 14.56 10.19
CA SER A 87 12.64 15.57 9.21
C SER A 87 11.49 16.06 8.33
N LEU A 88 10.30 15.48 8.47
CA LEU A 88 9.09 15.95 7.78
C LEU A 88 8.76 17.37 8.26
N ASP A 89 8.35 18.22 7.32
CA ASP A 89 7.86 19.55 7.66
C ASP A 89 6.66 19.43 8.63
N PRO A 90 6.70 20.06 9.81
CA PRO A 90 5.63 19.95 10.80
C PRO A 90 4.29 20.52 10.34
N HIS A 91 4.25 21.27 9.25
CA HIS A 91 3.02 21.80 8.64
C HIS A 91 2.35 20.82 7.67
N VAL A 92 3.03 19.72 7.32
CA VAL A 92 2.45 18.68 6.47
C VAL A 92 1.65 17.71 7.34
N ASP A 93 0.39 17.51 6.99
CA ASP A 93 -0.47 16.54 7.65
C ASP A 93 -0.05 15.12 7.23
N PHE A 94 0.43 14.35 8.21
CA PHE A 94 0.83 12.96 8.03
C PHE A 94 0.34 12.12 9.19
N SER A 95 -0.41 11.07 8.91
CA SER A 95 -0.97 10.19 9.92
C SER A 95 -1.00 8.72 9.50
N MET A 96 -1.13 7.83 10.50
CA MET A 96 -1.35 6.40 10.33
C MET A 96 -2.66 6.00 11.00
N ALA A 97 -3.57 5.36 10.25
CA ALA A 97 -4.81 4.80 10.74
C ALA A 97 -4.69 3.28 10.90
N ALA A 98 -4.96 2.78 12.10
CA ALA A 98 -5.00 1.34 12.37
C ALA A 98 -6.41 0.80 12.15
N GLY A 99 -6.55 -0.28 11.38
CA GLY A 99 -7.80 -0.97 11.17
C GLY A 99 -7.94 -1.58 9.76
N GLU A 100 -8.92 -2.46 9.63
CA GLU A 100 -9.25 -3.08 8.34
C GLU A 100 -9.78 -2.02 7.38
N PHE A 101 -9.32 -2.04 6.13
CA PHE A 101 -9.59 -1.00 5.16
C PHE A 101 -11.07 -0.75 4.92
N VAL A 102 -11.86 -1.80 4.73
CA VAL A 102 -13.31 -1.67 4.48
C VAL A 102 -14.03 -1.14 5.75
N GLU A 103 -13.66 -1.64 6.92
CA GLU A 103 -14.29 -1.22 8.18
C GLU A 103 -14.01 0.26 8.50
N VAL A 104 -12.82 0.74 8.18
CA VAL A 104 -12.43 2.14 8.44
C VAL A 104 -13.05 3.08 7.42
N TYR A 105 -12.96 2.76 6.12
CA TYR A 105 -13.23 3.71 5.03
C TYR A 105 -14.57 3.52 4.31
N ALA A 106 -15.36 2.50 4.66
CA ALA A 106 -16.75 2.39 4.15
C ALA A 106 -17.75 3.30 4.87
N LYS A 107 -17.32 4.02 5.89
CA LYS A 107 -18.17 4.90 6.69
C LYS A 107 -18.64 6.11 5.89
N ALA A 108 -19.83 6.64 6.25
CA ALA A 108 -20.44 7.73 5.51
C ALA A 108 -19.59 9.02 5.50
N GLU A 109 -18.87 9.28 6.58
CA GLU A 109 -17.98 10.44 6.74
C GLU A 109 -16.75 10.41 5.82
N GLU A 110 -16.33 9.23 5.36
CA GLU A 110 -15.20 9.06 4.46
C GLU A 110 -15.54 9.34 2.99
N ARG A 111 -16.81 9.56 2.70
CA ARG A 111 -17.27 9.75 1.32
C ARG A 111 -16.66 10.99 0.66
N GLY A 112 -15.84 10.74 -0.38
CA GLY A 112 -15.24 11.82 -1.16
C GLY A 112 -14.17 12.63 -0.42
N SER A 113 -13.62 12.08 0.68
CA SER A 113 -12.65 12.77 1.55
C SER A 113 -11.22 12.75 1.02
N TRP A 114 -10.92 11.91 0.01
CA TRP A 114 -9.58 11.69 -0.48
C TRP A 114 -9.46 12.04 -1.97
N ASP A 115 -8.54 12.93 -2.34
CA ASP A 115 -8.29 13.29 -3.75
C ASP A 115 -7.64 12.14 -4.52
N VAL A 116 -6.79 11.37 -3.84
CA VAL A 116 -6.05 10.23 -4.41
C VAL A 116 -6.08 9.04 -3.45
N VAL A 117 -6.30 7.85 -4.01
CA VAL A 117 -5.99 6.57 -3.36
C VAL A 117 -4.79 5.96 -4.07
N ALA A 118 -3.73 5.65 -3.32
CA ALA A 118 -2.53 5.01 -3.86
C ALA A 118 -2.36 3.61 -3.24
N THR A 119 -2.59 2.57 -4.05
CA THR A 119 -2.42 1.17 -3.64
C THR A 119 -1.12 0.61 -4.19
N CYS A 120 -0.34 -0.04 -3.33
CA CYS A 120 0.94 -0.64 -3.69
C CYS A 120 1.03 -2.03 -3.07
N TYR A 121 0.96 -3.10 -3.88
CA TYR A 121 0.92 -4.49 -3.41
C TYR A 121 -0.20 -4.70 -2.37
N PHE A 122 -1.39 -4.20 -2.69
CA PHE A 122 -2.51 -4.12 -1.74
C PHE A 122 -3.80 -4.76 -2.26
N ILE A 123 -4.13 -4.59 -3.54
CA ILE A 123 -5.45 -5.00 -4.07
C ILE A 123 -5.70 -6.51 -3.93
N ASP A 124 -4.66 -7.31 -4.01
CA ASP A 124 -4.65 -8.76 -3.88
C ASP A 124 -4.71 -9.27 -2.42
N THR A 125 -4.66 -8.36 -1.45
CA THR A 125 -4.93 -8.66 -0.04
C THR A 125 -6.43 -8.73 0.28
N ALA A 126 -7.29 -8.38 -0.67
CA ALA A 126 -8.72 -8.38 -0.48
C ALA A 126 -9.28 -9.81 -0.41
N LYS A 127 -10.11 -10.09 0.59
CA LYS A 127 -10.94 -11.30 0.62
C LYS A 127 -12.08 -11.20 -0.41
N ASN A 128 -12.57 -10.00 -0.63
CA ASN A 128 -13.54 -9.66 -1.66
C ASN A 128 -13.09 -8.38 -2.36
N VAL A 129 -12.50 -8.53 -3.54
CA VAL A 129 -11.96 -7.40 -4.30
C VAL A 129 -13.03 -6.41 -4.71
N LEU A 130 -14.28 -6.85 -4.91
CA LEU A 130 -15.38 -5.94 -5.25
C LEU A 130 -15.63 -4.94 -4.12
N ARG A 131 -15.53 -5.37 -2.85
CA ARG A 131 -15.65 -4.47 -1.71
C ARG A 131 -14.51 -3.44 -1.67
N TYR A 132 -13.29 -3.82 -2.03
CA TYR A 132 -12.18 -2.86 -2.14
C TYR A 132 -12.47 -1.82 -3.23
N LEU A 133 -12.95 -2.24 -4.41
CA LEU A 133 -13.32 -1.31 -5.49
C LEU A 133 -14.44 -0.34 -5.07
N GLU A 134 -15.46 -0.85 -4.37
CA GLU A 134 -16.56 -0.04 -3.84
C GLU A 134 -16.05 1.02 -2.85
N VAL A 135 -15.17 0.63 -1.91
CA VAL A 135 -14.61 1.55 -0.91
C VAL A 135 -13.67 2.56 -1.56
N ILE A 136 -12.81 2.16 -2.49
CA ILE A 136 -11.96 3.08 -3.25
C ILE A 136 -12.81 4.10 -4.00
N ASN A 137 -13.91 3.65 -4.64
CA ASN A 137 -14.85 4.59 -5.27
C ASN A 137 -15.51 5.50 -4.23
N HIS A 138 -15.93 4.95 -3.08
CA HIS A 138 -16.62 5.71 -2.04
C HIS A 138 -15.79 6.87 -1.51
N VAL A 139 -14.52 6.63 -1.18
CA VAL A 139 -13.64 7.63 -0.56
C VAL A 139 -13.17 8.72 -1.52
N LEU A 140 -13.19 8.47 -2.82
CA LEU A 140 -12.81 9.45 -3.84
C LEU A 140 -13.98 10.36 -4.21
N PRO A 141 -13.78 11.68 -4.43
CA PRO A 141 -14.73 12.53 -5.13
C PRO A 141 -14.78 12.15 -6.62
N VAL A 142 -15.81 12.58 -7.35
CA VAL A 142 -15.80 12.52 -8.82
C VAL A 142 -14.65 13.38 -9.33
N GLY A 143 -13.84 12.83 -10.23
CA GLY A 143 -12.58 13.44 -10.69
C GLY A 143 -11.35 13.07 -9.85
N GLY A 144 -11.53 12.38 -8.72
CA GLY A 144 -10.43 11.84 -7.90
C GLY A 144 -9.71 10.68 -8.60
N TRP A 145 -8.52 10.37 -8.12
CA TRP A 145 -7.60 9.44 -8.77
C TRP A 145 -7.32 8.21 -7.93
N TRP A 146 -7.30 7.05 -8.56
CA TRP A 146 -6.76 5.82 -8.00
C TRP A 146 -5.55 5.39 -8.80
N VAL A 147 -4.41 5.24 -8.11
CA VAL A 147 -3.15 4.76 -8.67
C VAL A 147 -2.83 3.42 -8.03
N ASN A 148 -2.58 2.39 -8.83
CA ASN A 148 -2.20 1.07 -8.34
C ASN A 148 -0.89 0.60 -8.92
N VAL A 149 -0.11 -0.12 -8.11
CA VAL A 149 1.01 -0.93 -8.54
C VAL A 149 1.06 -2.23 -7.74
N GLY A 150 1.22 -3.35 -8.42
CA GLY A 150 1.36 -4.65 -7.75
C GLY A 150 0.99 -5.83 -8.63
N PRO A 151 1.26 -7.04 -8.14
CA PRO A 151 0.76 -8.28 -8.73
C PRO A 151 -0.69 -8.54 -8.33
N LEU A 152 -1.22 -9.70 -8.74
CA LEU A 152 -2.46 -10.29 -8.24
C LEU A 152 -2.14 -11.65 -7.59
N LEU A 153 -1.40 -11.61 -6.49
CA LEU A 153 -1.15 -12.78 -5.65
C LEU A 153 -2.22 -12.83 -4.54
N TRP A 154 -3.36 -13.41 -4.85
CA TRP A 154 -4.50 -13.44 -3.95
C TRP A 154 -4.18 -14.15 -2.63
N HIS A 155 -4.28 -13.42 -1.52
CA HIS A 155 -3.87 -13.91 -0.20
C HIS A 155 -4.78 -15.01 0.35
N PHE A 156 -6.01 -15.12 -0.14
CA PHE A 156 -7.02 -16.06 0.33
C PHE A 156 -7.28 -17.23 -0.64
N GLU A 157 -6.50 -17.35 -1.73
CA GLU A 157 -6.66 -18.41 -2.75
C GLU A 157 -6.72 -19.82 -2.17
N GLN A 158 -5.99 -20.07 -1.09
CA GLN A 158 -5.93 -21.38 -0.43
C GLN A 158 -6.68 -21.39 0.92
N ASP A 159 -7.44 -20.35 1.25
CA ASP A 159 -8.22 -20.32 2.48
C ASP A 159 -9.44 -21.26 2.37
N ARG A 160 -9.90 -21.75 3.52
CA ARG A 160 -11.13 -22.55 3.62
C ARG A 160 -12.39 -21.72 3.39
N ILE A 161 -12.33 -20.43 3.60
CA ILE A 161 -13.46 -19.51 3.41
C ILE A 161 -13.37 -18.95 2.00
N PRO A 162 -14.45 -19.04 1.19
CA PRO A 162 -14.44 -18.52 -0.18
C PRO A 162 -14.02 -17.05 -0.24
N SER A 163 -13.21 -16.72 -1.24
CA SER A 163 -12.78 -15.37 -1.62
C SER A 163 -13.24 -15.05 -3.04
N VAL A 164 -13.26 -13.77 -3.39
CA VAL A 164 -13.54 -13.32 -4.75
C VAL A 164 -12.23 -12.85 -5.37
N GLU A 165 -11.74 -13.66 -6.29
CA GLU A 165 -10.44 -13.50 -6.95
C GLU A 165 -10.65 -13.40 -8.45
N LEU A 166 -9.98 -12.48 -9.09
CA LEU A 166 -10.16 -12.16 -10.51
C LEU A 166 -8.82 -12.19 -11.22
N THR A 167 -8.83 -12.54 -12.48
CA THR A 167 -7.71 -12.30 -13.38
C THR A 167 -7.57 -10.79 -13.66
N LEU A 168 -6.44 -10.36 -14.20
CA LEU A 168 -6.20 -8.95 -14.49
C LEU A 168 -7.23 -8.38 -15.47
N ASP A 169 -7.55 -9.09 -16.53
CA ASP A 169 -8.52 -8.67 -17.54
C ASP A 169 -9.95 -8.58 -16.99
N GLU A 170 -10.36 -9.51 -16.13
CA GLU A 170 -11.62 -9.45 -15.41
C GLU A 170 -11.68 -8.22 -14.48
N LEU A 171 -10.62 -8.01 -13.67
CA LEU A 171 -10.53 -6.86 -12.78
C LEU A 171 -10.61 -5.54 -13.55
N LEU A 172 -9.83 -5.39 -14.62
CA LEU A 172 -9.82 -4.17 -15.42
C LEU A 172 -11.16 -3.93 -16.13
N SER A 173 -11.82 -5.00 -16.58
CA SER A 173 -13.16 -4.90 -17.21
C SER A 173 -14.23 -4.39 -16.26
N LEU A 174 -14.08 -4.66 -14.95
CA LEU A 174 -15.01 -4.20 -13.92
C LEU A 174 -14.86 -2.73 -13.55
N LEU A 175 -13.70 -2.12 -13.82
CA LEU A 175 -13.43 -0.73 -13.41
C LEU A 175 -14.50 0.25 -13.91
N ALA A 176 -14.91 0.11 -15.17
CA ALA A 176 -15.96 0.96 -15.75
C ALA A 176 -17.31 0.76 -15.05
N HIS A 177 -17.64 -0.48 -14.66
CA HIS A 177 -18.85 -0.78 -13.90
C HIS A 177 -18.79 -0.17 -12.50
N CYS A 178 -17.62 -0.20 -11.87
CA CYS A 178 -17.37 0.41 -10.55
C CYS A 178 -17.21 1.94 -10.60
N GLY A 179 -17.42 2.58 -11.75
CA GLY A 179 -17.42 4.04 -11.88
C GLY A 179 -16.04 4.66 -12.08
N PHE A 180 -15.09 3.87 -12.59
CA PHE A 180 -13.73 4.32 -12.93
C PHE A 180 -13.52 4.36 -14.44
N GLU A 181 -12.74 5.31 -14.91
CA GLU A 181 -12.17 5.37 -16.24
C GLU A 181 -10.67 5.07 -16.15
N LEU A 182 -10.21 4.07 -16.91
CA LEU A 182 -8.81 3.69 -16.97
C LEU A 182 -8.06 4.67 -17.89
N GLU A 183 -7.15 5.46 -17.31
CA GLU A 183 -6.38 6.50 -18.04
C GLU A 183 -5.02 5.98 -18.51
N GLU A 184 -4.39 5.13 -17.70
CA GLU A 184 -3.08 4.54 -18.01
C GLU A 184 -3.03 3.10 -17.49
N GLN A 185 -2.41 2.21 -18.26
CA GLN A 185 -2.04 0.85 -17.83
C GLN A 185 -0.72 0.47 -18.48
N ARG A 186 0.13 -0.20 -17.69
CA ARG A 186 1.38 -0.79 -18.21
C ARG A 186 1.90 -1.87 -17.29
N THR A 187 2.52 -2.88 -17.88
CA THR A 187 3.31 -3.87 -17.17
C THR A 187 4.68 -3.27 -16.81
N LEU A 188 5.09 -3.40 -15.57
CA LEU A 188 6.41 -2.95 -15.13
C LEU A 188 7.47 -4.03 -15.36
N SER A 189 8.74 -3.63 -15.40
CA SER A 189 9.85 -4.57 -15.40
C SER A 189 9.85 -5.43 -14.13
N PRO A 190 10.38 -6.66 -14.17
CA PRO A 190 10.47 -7.52 -13.00
C PRO A 190 11.14 -6.82 -11.82
N GLN A 191 10.50 -6.93 -10.66
CA GLN A 191 10.95 -6.33 -9.40
C GLN A 191 11.09 -7.40 -8.33
N THR A 192 12.13 -7.30 -7.50
CA THR A 192 12.28 -8.14 -6.32
C THR A 192 11.37 -7.63 -5.21
N TYR A 193 10.56 -8.50 -4.64
CA TYR A 193 9.72 -8.15 -3.48
C TYR A 193 10.54 -8.14 -2.19
N THR A 194 11.31 -9.21 -1.98
CA THR A 194 12.25 -9.32 -0.87
C THR A 194 13.65 -9.54 -1.45
N GLY A 195 14.29 -8.45 -1.85
CA GLY A 195 15.65 -8.51 -2.39
C GLY A 195 16.64 -8.87 -1.30
N VAL A 196 16.99 -10.16 -1.18
CA VAL A 196 17.98 -10.65 -0.24
C VAL A 196 19.32 -10.78 -0.95
N PRO A 197 20.32 -9.93 -0.66
CA PRO A 197 21.63 -9.98 -1.29
C PRO A 197 22.28 -11.36 -1.10
N HIS A 198 22.93 -11.87 -2.14
CA HIS A 198 23.67 -13.14 -2.12
C HIS A 198 22.88 -14.41 -1.86
N SER A 199 21.53 -14.35 -1.79
CA SER A 199 20.70 -15.56 -1.70
C SER A 199 20.75 -16.37 -3.00
N MET A 200 20.69 -17.71 -2.88
CA MET A 200 20.48 -18.61 -4.02
C MET A 200 19.01 -18.65 -4.48
N LEU A 201 18.10 -18.02 -3.76
CA LEU A 201 16.69 -17.89 -4.10
C LEU A 201 16.34 -16.42 -4.28
N ALA A 202 15.69 -16.09 -5.39
CA ALA A 202 15.13 -14.77 -5.65
C ALA A 202 13.69 -14.91 -6.14
N HIS A 203 12.79 -14.13 -5.56
CA HIS A 203 11.42 -13.99 -6.03
C HIS A 203 11.29 -12.67 -6.78
N HIS A 204 10.72 -12.74 -7.99
CA HIS A 204 10.43 -11.58 -8.81
C HIS A 204 8.95 -11.55 -9.14
N TYR A 205 8.35 -10.37 -9.03
CA TYR A 205 7.05 -10.08 -9.58
C TYR A 205 7.20 -9.25 -10.85
N VAL A 206 6.28 -9.39 -11.77
CA VAL A 206 6.08 -8.51 -12.91
C VAL A 206 4.80 -7.72 -12.63
N PRO A 207 4.90 -6.60 -11.89
CA PRO A 207 3.72 -5.90 -11.42
C PRO A 207 3.01 -5.16 -12.55
N GLU A 208 1.70 -5.02 -12.41
CA GLU A 208 0.90 -4.09 -13.22
C GLU A 208 0.81 -2.74 -12.53
N PHE A 209 0.86 -1.70 -13.33
CA PHE A 209 0.62 -0.32 -12.95
C PHE A 209 -0.60 0.18 -13.70
N TRP A 210 -1.53 0.82 -13.00
CA TRP A 210 -2.60 1.54 -13.63
C TRP A 210 -2.98 2.82 -12.89
N VAL A 211 -3.58 3.74 -13.64
CA VAL A 211 -4.16 4.97 -13.13
C VAL A 211 -5.60 5.04 -13.59
N CYS A 212 -6.50 5.21 -12.64
CA CYS A 212 -7.93 5.38 -12.90
C CYS A 212 -8.39 6.73 -12.38
N ARG A 213 -9.35 7.31 -13.09
CA ARG A 213 -10.11 8.49 -12.66
C ARG A 213 -11.54 8.07 -12.28
N LYS A 214 -12.01 8.49 -11.12
CA LYS A 214 -13.42 8.29 -10.77
C LYS A 214 -14.30 9.21 -11.61
N VAL A 215 -15.21 8.63 -12.38
CA VAL A 215 -16.14 9.38 -13.27
C VAL A 215 -17.57 9.40 -12.76
N ARG A 216 -17.94 8.46 -11.88
CA ARG A 216 -19.26 8.43 -11.25
C ARG A 216 -19.24 7.72 -9.89
N HIS A 217 -20.22 8.02 -9.05
CA HIS A 217 -20.42 7.24 -7.83
C HIS A 217 -20.93 5.83 -8.17
N HIS A 218 -20.38 4.84 -7.46
CA HIS A 218 -20.88 3.49 -7.41
C HIS A 218 -21.62 3.30 -6.08
N SER A 219 -22.81 2.72 -6.09
CA SER A 219 -23.55 2.43 -4.85
C SER A 219 -22.89 1.24 -4.16
N MET A 220 -22.46 1.42 -2.92
CA MET A 220 -22.02 0.28 -2.12
C MET A 220 -23.19 -0.67 -1.88
N ALA A 221 -22.96 -1.98 -2.03
CA ALA A 221 -23.91 -2.98 -1.60
C ALA A 221 -24.11 -2.88 -0.07
N PRO A 222 -25.32 -3.12 0.45
CA PRO A 222 -25.54 -3.21 1.89
C PRO A 222 -24.58 -4.21 2.52
N SER A 223 -23.99 -3.85 3.65
CA SER A 223 -23.22 -4.81 4.45
C SER A 223 -24.16 -5.92 4.92
N VAL A 224 -23.87 -7.14 4.53
CA VAL A 224 -24.57 -8.35 5.00
C VAL A 224 -24.00 -8.75 6.34
#